data_f118af6e9f34782d0ac4fd2814190a12
#
_entry.id   f118af6e9f34782d0ac4fd2814190a12
#
_cell.length_a   1.000
_cell.length_b   1.000
_cell.length_c   1.000
_cell.angle_alpha   90.00
_cell.angle_beta   90.00
_cell.angle_gamma   90.00
#
_symmetry.space_group_name_H-M   'P 1'
#
loop_
_entity.id
_entity.type
_entity.pdbx_description
1 polymer ?
#
loop_
_entity_poly.entity_id
_entity_poly.type
_entity_poly.pdbx_seq_one_letter_code
_entity_poly.pdbx_strand_id
1 'polypeptide(L)'
;MITTEQNEQLRSWFAERLPVDVYESLLSVTVDREEITVVGAVPAAESVAAFRERTREQRMEVAREAEELYRRKVSWAVRSGEETTLFTHLAVPVMTRLRQPERQVLDTLVAGGVARSRADALAWCVRLVGRNTDTWLADLRESLDRVQQVRAEGPDLTDSQKSES
;
A
#
# COMPACT_ATOMS: atom_id res chain seq x y z
N MET A 1 -7.03 -7.87 4.49
CA MET A 1 -5.60 -7.52 4.53
C MET A 1 -4.87 -8.61 3.78
N ILE A 2 -3.92 -8.30 2.95
CA ILE A 2 -3.16 -9.28 2.17
C ILE A 2 -2.02 -9.79 3.04
N THR A 3 -1.74 -11.10 2.97
CA THR A 3 -0.65 -11.73 3.73
C THR A 3 0.70 -11.34 3.18
N THR A 4 1.75 -11.48 3.98
CA THR A 4 3.14 -11.27 3.54
C THR A 4 3.49 -12.14 2.35
N GLU A 5 3.05 -13.41 2.34
CA GLU A 5 3.25 -14.34 1.22
C GLU A 5 2.58 -13.85 -0.08
N GLN A 6 1.34 -13.36 0.00
CA GLN A 6 0.64 -12.79 -1.15
C GLN A 6 1.33 -11.52 -1.68
N ASN A 7 1.91 -10.74 -0.78
CA ASN A 7 2.67 -9.54 -1.14
C ASN A 7 3.99 -9.89 -1.86
N GLU A 8 4.68 -10.94 -1.41
CA GLU A 8 5.89 -11.44 -2.05
C GLU A 8 5.59 -12.06 -3.43
N GLN A 9 4.53 -12.83 -3.56
CA GLN A 9 4.07 -13.36 -4.84
C GLN A 9 3.75 -12.24 -5.84
N LEU A 10 3.05 -11.20 -5.39
CA LEU A 10 2.72 -10.04 -6.19
C LEU A 10 3.99 -9.26 -6.60
N ARG A 11 4.93 -9.09 -5.69
CA ARG A 11 6.23 -8.46 -5.97
C ARG A 11 7.02 -9.25 -7.01
N SER A 12 7.07 -10.58 -6.88
CA SER A 12 7.75 -11.45 -7.85
C SER A 12 7.09 -11.36 -9.23
N TRP A 13 5.75 -11.33 -9.27
CA TRP A 13 5.01 -11.17 -10.51
C TRP A 13 5.36 -9.85 -11.24
N PHE A 14 5.42 -8.72 -10.52
CA PHE A 14 5.83 -7.44 -11.10
C PHE A 14 7.31 -7.45 -11.53
N ALA A 15 8.19 -8.07 -10.75
CA ALA A 15 9.61 -8.17 -11.08
C ALA A 15 9.85 -8.95 -12.38
N GLU A 16 9.06 -10.01 -12.65
CA GLU A 16 9.14 -10.80 -13.87
C GLU A 16 8.53 -10.11 -15.09
N ARG A 17 7.50 -9.29 -14.90
CA ARG A 17 6.75 -8.64 -15.99
C ARG A 17 7.27 -7.28 -16.38
N LEU A 18 7.89 -6.55 -15.47
CA LEU A 18 8.48 -5.26 -15.77
C LEU A 18 9.74 -5.46 -16.63
N PRO A 19 9.82 -4.77 -17.79
CA PRO A 19 11.05 -4.75 -18.56
C PRO A 19 12.22 -4.21 -17.73
N VAL A 20 13.40 -4.75 -17.97
CA VAL A 20 14.64 -4.45 -17.20
C VAL A 20 15.06 -2.97 -17.28
N ASP A 21 14.58 -2.24 -18.27
CA ASP A 21 14.85 -0.82 -18.49
C ASP A 21 13.82 0.12 -17.85
N VAL A 22 12.75 -0.42 -17.23
CA VAL A 22 11.74 0.42 -16.57
C VAL A 22 12.28 0.98 -15.26
N TYR A 23 12.73 0.14 -14.35
CA TYR A 23 13.32 0.57 -13.09
C TYR A 23 14.75 0.09 -12.96
N GLU A 24 15.60 0.86 -12.30
CA GLU A 24 16.91 0.38 -11.87
C GLU A 24 16.77 -0.79 -10.88
N SER A 25 15.79 -0.68 -9.98
CA SER A 25 15.38 -1.76 -9.07
C SER A 25 13.94 -1.58 -8.61
N LEU A 26 13.23 -2.69 -8.40
CA LEU A 26 11.91 -2.70 -7.79
C LEU A 26 12.06 -2.62 -6.26
N LEU A 27 11.64 -1.51 -5.66
CA LEU A 27 11.83 -1.24 -4.24
C LEU A 27 10.72 -1.85 -3.38
N SER A 28 9.46 -1.59 -3.73
CA SER A 28 8.31 -2.14 -3.00
C SER A 28 7.09 -2.30 -3.88
N VAL A 29 6.26 -3.26 -3.51
CA VAL A 29 4.89 -3.41 -4.01
C VAL A 29 3.98 -3.47 -2.80
N THR A 30 3.04 -2.54 -2.70
CA THR A 30 2.07 -2.47 -1.61
C THR A 30 0.68 -2.63 -2.18
N VAL A 31 -0.17 -3.36 -1.49
CA VAL A 31 -1.51 -3.64 -1.99
C VAL A 31 -2.54 -3.50 -0.88
N ASP A 32 -3.68 -2.90 -1.20
CA ASP A 32 -4.86 -2.86 -0.36
C ASP A 32 -6.09 -3.41 -1.12
N ARG A 33 -7.29 -3.01 -0.75
CA ARG A 33 -8.52 -3.49 -1.39
C ARG A 33 -8.74 -2.86 -2.77
N GLU A 34 -8.24 -1.68 -2.98
CA GLU A 34 -8.54 -0.81 -4.12
C GLU A 34 -7.41 -0.73 -5.11
N GLU A 35 -6.15 -0.70 -4.62
CA GLU A 35 -5.01 -0.48 -5.49
C GLU A 35 -3.77 -1.31 -5.13
N ILE A 36 -2.91 -1.44 -6.12
CA ILE A 36 -1.54 -1.94 -6.02
C ILE A 36 -0.62 -0.77 -6.31
N THR A 37 0.23 -0.40 -5.37
CA THR A 37 1.24 0.64 -5.57
C THR A 37 2.61 0.01 -5.80
N VAL A 38 3.21 0.29 -6.95
CA VAL A 38 4.53 -0.20 -7.35
C VAL A 38 5.53 0.94 -7.27
N VAL A 39 6.58 0.76 -6.48
CA VAL A 39 7.65 1.74 -6.29
C VAL A 39 8.97 1.18 -6.79
N GLY A 40 9.62 1.88 -7.69
CA GLY A 40 10.94 1.52 -8.18
C GLY A 40 11.92 2.67 -8.10
N ALA A 41 13.21 2.36 -8.15
CA ALA A 41 14.29 3.34 -8.23
C ALA A 41 14.45 3.86 -9.66
N VAL A 42 14.69 5.16 -9.78
CA VAL A 42 15.05 5.81 -11.04
C VAL A 42 16.57 5.92 -11.09
N PRO A 43 17.21 5.66 -12.26
CA PRO A 43 18.63 5.96 -12.45
C PRO A 43 18.95 7.40 -12.07
N ALA A 44 20.04 7.61 -11.33
CA ALA A 44 20.40 8.93 -10.76
C ALA A 44 20.58 10.04 -11.83
N ALA A 45 20.84 9.66 -13.07
CA ALA A 45 21.03 10.60 -14.20
C ALA A 45 19.71 10.97 -14.90
N GLU A 46 18.60 10.31 -14.60
CA GLU A 46 17.32 10.53 -15.27
C GLU A 46 16.36 11.34 -14.40
N SER A 47 15.73 12.36 -14.97
CA SER A 47 14.68 13.11 -14.26
C SER A 47 13.40 12.28 -14.16
N VAL A 48 12.64 12.50 -13.09
CA VAL A 48 11.34 11.83 -12.86
C VAL A 48 10.37 12.06 -14.03
N ALA A 49 10.39 13.25 -14.63
CA ALA A 49 9.54 13.57 -15.77
C ALA A 49 9.93 12.78 -17.03
N ALA A 50 11.22 12.70 -17.34
CA ALA A 50 11.74 11.92 -18.47
C ALA A 50 11.44 10.43 -18.28
N PHE A 51 11.69 9.89 -17.10
CA PHE A 51 11.36 8.51 -16.73
C PHE A 51 9.86 8.23 -16.95
N ARG A 52 9.00 9.09 -16.44
CA ARG A 52 7.54 8.93 -16.54
C ARG A 52 7.07 8.83 -17.97
N GLU A 53 7.60 9.66 -18.86
CA GLU A 53 7.24 9.67 -20.28
C GLU A 53 7.81 8.44 -21.01
N ARG A 54 9.08 8.14 -20.83
CA ARG A 54 9.76 7.01 -21.48
C ARG A 54 9.12 5.66 -21.16
N THR A 55 8.72 5.44 -19.90
CA THR A 55 8.22 4.14 -19.43
C THR A 55 6.69 4.03 -19.50
N ARG A 56 5.99 5.05 -19.99
CA ARG A 56 4.53 5.12 -19.92
C ARG A 56 3.83 3.91 -20.54
N GLU A 57 4.18 3.55 -21.77
CA GLU A 57 3.54 2.46 -22.50
C GLU A 57 3.76 1.11 -21.81
N GLN A 58 5.00 0.81 -21.42
CA GLN A 58 5.37 -0.40 -20.71
C GLN A 58 4.62 -0.55 -19.38
N ARG A 59 4.56 0.55 -18.60
CA ARG A 59 3.82 0.55 -17.32
C ARG A 59 2.31 0.37 -17.52
N MET A 60 1.74 0.94 -18.56
CA MET A 60 0.31 0.77 -18.86
C MET A 60 -0.03 -0.64 -19.34
N GLU A 61 0.88 -1.31 -20.05
CA GLU A 61 0.70 -2.69 -20.46
C GLU A 61 0.71 -3.64 -19.25
N VAL A 62 1.74 -3.53 -18.41
CA VAL A 62 1.83 -4.31 -17.17
C VAL A 62 0.66 -4.01 -16.22
N ALA A 63 0.22 -2.75 -16.13
CA ALA A 63 -0.94 -2.37 -15.33
C ALA A 63 -2.22 -3.05 -15.82
N ARG A 64 -2.46 -3.14 -17.13
CA ARG A 64 -3.64 -3.82 -17.68
C ARG A 64 -3.65 -5.30 -17.31
N GLU A 65 -2.54 -6.00 -17.46
CA GLU A 65 -2.43 -7.41 -17.06
C GLU A 65 -2.70 -7.60 -15.56
N ALA A 66 -2.09 -6.75 -14.73
CA ALA A 66 -2.28 -6.81 -13.29
C ALA A 66 -3.74 -6.48 -12.87
N GLU A 67 -4.36 -5.48 -13.49
CA GLU A 67 -5.75 -5.10 -13.22
C GLU A 67 -6.74 -6.21 -13.60
N GLU A 68 -6.48 -6.93 -14.69
CA GLU A 68 -7.28 -8.09 -15.09
C GLU A 68 -7.13 -9.26 -14.10
N LEU A 69 -5.90 -9.54 -13.67
CA LEU A 69 -5.58 -10.66 -12.80
C LEU A 69 -6.01 -10.43 -11.35
N TYR A 70 -5.69 -9.26 -10.80
CA TYR A 70 -5.87 -8.95 -9.38
C TYR A 70 -7.12 -8.13 -9.08
N ARG A 71 -7.80 -7.62 -10.10
CA ARG A 71 -9.02 -6.77 -9.96
C ARG A 71 -8.81 -5.53 -9.09
N ARG A 72 -7.64 -4.92 -9.18
CA ARG A 72 -7.25 -3.68 -8.49
C ARG A 72 -6.56 -2.74 -9.45
N LYS A 73 -6.67 -1.45 -9.19
CA LYS A 73 -5.95 -0.42 -9.94
C LYS A 73 -4.45 -0.48 -9.63
N VAL A 74 -3.61 -0.17 -10.62
CA VAL A 74 -2.16 -0.09 -10.44
C VAL A 74 -1.72 1.36 -10.43
N SER A 75 -1.09 1.76 -9.33
CA SER A 75 -0.45 3.06 -9.15
C SER A 75 1.06 2.92 -9.17
N TRP A 76 1.72 3.84 -9.82
CA TRP A 76 3.16 3.83 -10.01
C TRP A 76 3.83 4.95 -9.24
N ALA A 77 4.96 4.66 -8.65
CA ALA A 77 5.81 5.62 -7.96
C ALA A 77 7.27 5.39 -8.28
N VAL A 78 8.06 6.43 -8.14
CA VAL A 78 9.51 6.38 -8.29
C VAL A 78 10.19 6.97 -7.08
N ARG A 79 11.33 6.41 -6.73
CA ARG A 79 12.24 6.97 -5.73
C ARG A 79 13.46 7.53 -6.43
N SER A 80 13.70 8.82 -6.19
CA SER A 80 14.90 9.53 -6.61
C SER A 80 15.60 10.06 -5.35
N GLY A 81 16.72 9.44 -4.96
CA GLY A 81 17.33 9.70 -3.67
C GLY A 81 16.40 9.32 -2.51
N GLU A 82 16.08 10.27 -1.63
CA GLU A 82 15.16 10.07 -0.49
C GLU A 82 13.70 10.41 -0.83
N GLU A 83 13.46 11.06 -1.95
CA GLU A 83 12.12 11.50 -2.36
C GLU A 83 11.39 10.43 -3.15
N THR A 84 10.14 10.18 -2.79
CA THR A 84 9.23 9.29 -3.52
C THR A 84 8.14 10.11 -4.19
N THR A 85 8.06 10.02 -5.52
CA THR A 85 7.05 10.69 -6.34
C THR A 85 6.04 9.69 -6.87
N LEU A 86 4.77 9.85 -6.49
CA LEU A 86 3.64 9.09 -7.02
C LEU A 86 3.21 9.69 -8.37
N PHE A 87 2.94 8.83 -9.36
CA PHE A 87 2.41 9.25 -10.66
C PHE A 87 0.89 9.32 -10.70
N THR A 88 0.24 8.55 -9.83
CA THR A 88 -1.21 8.45 -9.73
C THR A 88 -1.61 8.61 -8.27
N HIS A 89 -2.66 9.36 -8.02
CA HIS A 89 -3.22 9.56 -6.69
C HIS A 89 -4.66 9.02 -6.69
N LEU A 90 -4.81 7.73 -6.38
CA LEU A 90 -6.13 7.15 -6.19
C LEU A 90 -6.68 7.63 -4.84
N ALA A 91 -7.83 8.28 -4.87
CA ALA A 91 -8.57 8.64 -3.68
C ALA A 91 -9.89 7.86 -3.64
N VAL A 92 -10.10 7.13 -2.57
CA VAL A 92 -11.29 6.29 -2.37
C VAL A 92 -12.09 6.84 -1.19
N PRO A 93 -13.42 6.98 -1.30
CA PRO A 93 -14.23 7.48 -0.21
C PRO A 93 -14.26 6.48 0.96
N VAL A 94 -13.96 6.98 2.15
CA VAL A 94 -14.15 6.26 3.42
C VAL A 94 -15.22 7.02 4.22
N MET A 95 -16.33 6.35 4.50
CA MET A 95 -17.45 6.95 5.22
C MET A 95 -17.36 6.63 6.71
N THR A 96 -17.50 7.65 7.54
CA THR A 96 -17.53 7.51 9.00
C THR A 96 -18.58 8.43 9.63
N ARG A 97 -18.95 8.09 10.86
CA ARG A 97 -19.83 8.92 11.71
C ARG A 97 -19.07 9.32 12.95
N LEU A 98 -18.90 10.62 13.16
CA LEU A 98 -18.20 11.22 14.28
C LEU A 98 -19.18 11.81 15.29
N ARG A 99 -18.86 11.69 16.57
CA ARG A 99 -19.54 12.39 17.65
C ARG A 99 -19.11 13.84 17.76
N GLN A 100 -19.77 14.62 18.60
CA GLN A 100 -19.50 16.04 18.71
C GLN A 100 -18.04 16.37 19.08
N PRO A 101 -17.38 15.70 20.04
CA PRO A 101 -15.99 16.00 20.38
C PRO A 101 -15.04 15.84 19.18
N GLU A 102 -15.18 14.75 18.41
CA GLU A 102 -14.34 14.52 17.23
C GLU A 102 -14.63 15.56 16.13
N ARG A 103 -15.90 15.95 15.95
CA ARG A 103 -16.25 17.00 14.98
C ARG A 103 -15.67 18.36 15.39
N GLN A 104 -15.61 18.67 16.68
CA GLN A 104 -14.99 19.91 17.18
C GLN A 104 -13.49 19.97 16.86
N VAL A 105 -12.78 18.83 16.91
CA VAL A 105 -11.37 18.77 16.49
C VAL A 105 -11.25 19.16 15.01
N LEU A 106 -12.09 18.59 14.13
CA LEU A 106 -12.06 18.91 12.70
C LEU A 106 -12.42 20.38 12.46
N ASP A 107 -13.43 20.91 13.14
CA ASP A 107 -13.85 22.32 13.01
C ASP A 107 -12.75 23.29 13.47
N THR A 108 -12.01 22.95 14.52
CA THR A 108 -10.86 23.73 14.99
C THR A 108 -9.74 23.75 13.95
N LEU A 109 -9.42 22.60 13.32
CA LEU A 109 -8.41 22.49 12.27
C LEU A 109 -8.79 23.30 11.02
N VAL A 110 -10.07 23.30 10.67
CA VAL A 110 -10.58 24.12 9.55
C VAL A 110 -10.54 25.61 9.90
N ALA A 111 -11.03 26.01 11.07
CA ALA A 111 -11.02 27.39 11.52
C ALA A 111 -9.60 27.95 11.68
N GLY A 112 -8.65 27.12 12.11
CA GLY A 112 -7.22 27.45 12.22
C GLY A 112 -6.46 27.47 10.90
N GLY A 113 -7.10 27.16 9.76
CA GLY A 113 -6.46 27.16 8.44
C GLY A 113 -5.53 25.96 8.17
N VAL A 114 -5.53 24.96 9.03
CA VAL A 114 -4.74 23.71 8.84
C VAL A 114 -5.34 22.84 7.74
N ALA A 115 -6.67 22.86 7.61
CA ALA A 115 -7.41 22.10 6.62
C ALA A 115 -8.48 22.96 5.94
N ARG A 116 -8.82 22.62 4.71
CA ARG A 116 -9.81 23.35 3.90
C ARG A 116 -11.26 22.90 4.15
N SER A 117 -11.44 21.70 4.69
CA SER A 117 -12.74 21.09 4.96
C SER A 117 -12.62 20.03 6.06
N ARG A 118 -13.76 19.59 6.61
CA ARG A 118 -13.79 18.48 7.57
C ARG A 118 -13.17 17.20 7.02
N ALA A 119 -13.39 16.89 5.74
CA ALA A 119 -12.80 15.72 5.09
C ALA A 119 -11.28 15.85 5.00
N ASP A 120 -10.77 17.02 4.63
CA ASP A 120 -9.33 17.32 4.59
C ASP A 120 -8.71 17.28 6.00
N ALA A 121 -9.42 17.79 7.01
CA ALA A 121 -9.00 17.71 8.42
C ALA A 121 -8.92 16.27 8.91
N LEU A 122 -9.90 15.42 8.57
CA LEU A 122 -9.88 14.01 8.93
C LEU A 122 -8.70 13.27 8.26
N ALA A 123 -8.47 13.50 6.97
CA ALA A 123 -7.33 12.95 6.26
C ALA A 123 -5.99 13.44 6.87
N TRP A 124 -5.92 14.69 7.31
CA TRP A 124 -4.76 15.24 8.02
C TRP A 124 -4.53 14.50 9.36
N CYS A 125 -5.57 14.24 10.14
CA CYS A 125 -5.48 13.46 11.38
C CYS A 125 -4.95 12.04 11.13
N VAL A 126 -5.44 11.35 10.09
CA VAL A 126 -4.97 10.01 9.71
C VAL A 126 -3.48 10.03 9.34
N ARG A 127 -3.05 11.02 8.55
CA ARG A 127 -1.62 11.19 8.22
C ARG A 127 -0.76 11.48 9.45
N LEU A 128 -1.28 12.27 10.39
CA LEU A 128 -0.58 12.57 11.64
C LEU A 128 -0.37 11.31 12.48
N VAL A 129 -1.41 10.49 12.63
CA VAL A 129 -1.31 9.20 13.33
C VAL A 129 -0.29 8.29 12.63
N GLY A 130 -0.37 8.16 11.30
CA GLY A 130 0.55 7.33 10.53
C GLY A 130 2.02 7.71 10.73
N ARG A 131 2.33 9.00 10.80
CA ARG A 131 3.71 9.49 11.02
C ARG A 131 4.22 9.34 12.45
N ASN A 132 3.34 9.34 13.44
CA ASN A 132 3.73 9.29 14.85
C ASN A 132 3.61 7.89 15.47
N THR A 133 3.04 6.93 14.75
CA THR A 133 2.81 5.56 15.24
C THR A 133 3.25 4.49 14.24
N ASP A 134 4.18 4.80 13.35
CA ASP A 134 4.65 3.90 12.29
C ASP A 134 5.24 2.61 12.84
N THR A 135 6.05 2.66 13.91
CA THR A 135 6.60 1.47 14.58
C THR A 135 5.49 0.60 15.14
N TRP A 136 4.57 1.16 15.92
CA TRP A 136 3.44 0.42 16.47
C TRP A 136 2.54 -0.18 15.39
N LEU A 137 2.29 0.55 14.30
CA LEU A 137 1.51 0.05 13.17
C LEU A 137 2.24 -1.08 12.42
N ALA A 138 3.57 -1.03 12.34
CA ALA A 138 4.37 -2.11 11.78
C ALA A 138 4.29 -3.38 12.64
N ASP A 139 4.48 -3.25 13.95
CA ASP A 139 4.35 -4.37 14.91
C ASP A 139 2.95 -4.99 14.87
N LEU A 140 1.92 -4.15 14.74
CA LEU A 140 0.53 -4.63 14.62
C LEU A 140 0.32 -5.42 13.33
N ARG A 141 0.88 -4.97 12.20
CA ARG A 141 0.79 -5.69 10.92
C ARG A 141 1.49 -7.06 11.01
N GLU A 142 2.70 -7.10 11.57
CA GLU A 142 3.44 -8.35 11.78
C GLU A 142 2.66 -9.35 12.66
N SER A 143 2.04 -8.84 13.73
CA SER A 143 1.20 -9.66 14.60
C SER A 143 -0.03 -10.22 13.88
N LEU A 144 -0.65 -9.44 13.02
CA LEU A 144 -1.78 -9.88 12.20
C LEU A 144 -1.38 -10.93 11.17
N ASP A 145 -0.21 -10.82 10.55
CA ASP A 145 0.32 -11.83 9.64
C ASP A 145 0.51 -13.17 10.36
N ARG A 146 1.06 -13.17 11.57
CA ARG A 146 1.17 -14.38 12.40
C ARG A 146 -0.19 -15.01 12.71
N VAL A 147 -1.19 -14.21 13.05
CA VAL A 147 -2.56 -14.71 13.27
C VAL A 147 -3.13 -15.37 12.00
N GLN A 148 -2.87 -14.81 10.84
CA GLN A 148 -3.33 -15.38 9.57
C GLN A 148 -2.63 -16.71 9.26
N GLN A 149 -1.33 -16.82 9.52
CA GLN A 149 -0.59 -18.08 9.38
C GLN A 149 -1.18 -19.19 10.26
N VAL A 150 -1.38 -18.91 11.56
CA VAL A 150 -1.99 -19.87 12.49
C VAL A 150 -3.39 -20.30 12.04
N ARG A 151 -4.19 -19.37 11.47
CA ARG A 151 -5.51 -19.70 10.92
C ARG A 151 -5.42 -20.59 9.67
N ALA A 152 -4.43 -20.41 8.84
CA ALA A 152 -4.23 -21.18 7.62
C ALA A 152 -3.74 -22.60 7.94
N GLU A 153 -2.89 -22.75 8.93
CA GLU A 153 -2.40 -24.05 9.41
C GLU A 153 -3.52 -24.89 10.05
N GLY A 154 -4.48 -24.23 10.68
CA GLY A 154 -5.60 -24.92 11.35
C GLY A 154 -5.19 -25.68 12.61
N PRO A 155 -6.13 -26.40 13.26
CA PRO A 155 -5.80 -27.24 14.40
C PRO A 155 -5.06 -28.50 13.97
N ASP A 156 -4.02 -28.86 14.71
CA ASP A 156 -3.27 -30.09 14.50
C ASP A 156 -4.11 -31.31 14.93
N LEU A 157 -4.68 -32.02 13.97
CA LEU A 157 -5.58 -33.18 14.22
C LEU A 157 -4.81 -34.51 14.36
N THR A 158 -3.48 -34.49 14.42
CA THR A 158 -2.65 -35.71 14.44
C THR A 158 -2.56 -36.40 15.79
N ASP A 159 -3.01 -35.77 16.89
CA ASP A 159 -2.87 -36.32 18.27
C ASP A 159 -4.05 -37.15 18.77
N SER A 160 -5.11 -37.38 17.95
CA SER A 160 -6.33 -38.10 18.43
C SER A 160 -6.34 -39.61 18.20
N GLN A 161 -5.26 -40.21 17.66
CA GLN A 161 -5.26 -41.67 17.38
C GLN A 161 -4.23 -42.50 18.16
N LYS A 162 -3.65 -41.99 19.24
CA LYS A 162 -2.66 -42.77 20.02
C LYS A 162 -3.10 -43.17 21.45
N SER A 163 -4.37 -43.08 21.78
CA SER A 163 -4.87 -43.49 23.12
C SER A 163 -5.91 -44.60 23.13
N GLU A 164 -6.03 -45.42 22.07
CA GLU A 164 -6.78 -46.68 22.11
C GLU A 164 -5.92 -47.81 21.53
N SER A 165 -5.08 -48.41 22.41
CA SER A 165 -4.57 -49.79 22.30
C SER A 165 -4.11 -50.29 23.66
#